data_b1edb2f4476cbd65b75d41fb32cb70f7
#
_entry.id   b1edb2f4476cbd65b75d41fb32cb70f7
#
_cell.length_a   1.000
_cell.length_b   1.000
_cell.length_c   1.000
_cell.angle_alpha   90.00
_cell.angle_beta   90.00
_cell.angle_gamma   90.00
#
_symmetry.space_group_name_H-M   'P 1'
#
loop_
_entity.id
_entity.type
_entity.pdbx_description
1 polymer ?
#
loop_
_entity_poly.entity_id
_entity_poly.type
_entity_poly.pdbx_seq_one_letter_code
_entity_poly.pdbx_strand_id
1 'polypeptide(L)'
;IMQVAKDAIQLFNIQGAVDSIAPLGFGHINDSYAVRVGKRGYLLQRLNTNVFRTPEIVEGNLSRILSFAPDLFPMHIPGEDGQYHQSDGQSLWRLQEFVQNSYSPTELVPAELKEIARGYGKFTAAFKSEDLSYYGEAIPKFHDLHHRLGQFQSALDQNVANRADSVMREIKAIQDFSWIADRFDALVEQGLPVKVCHNDAKAGNCLLSKQSGQFLK
;
A
#
# COMPACT_ATOMS: atom_id res chain seq x y z
N ILE A 1 -2.68 21.38 -9.97
CA ILE A 1 -2.14 20.11 -9.44
C ILE A 1 -0.64 20.22 -9.19
N MET A 2 0.20 20.66 -10.15
CA MET A 2 1.66 20.78 -9.99
C MET A 2 2.07 21.82 -8.93
N GLN A 3 1.37 22.95 -8.81
CA GLN A 3 1.65 23.94 -7.77
C GLN A 3 1.37 23.38 -6.38
N VAL A 4 0.25 22.68 -6.20
CA VAL A 4 -0.11 22.04 -4.93
C VAL A 4 0.96 21.04 -4.47
N ALA A 5 1.53 20.24 -5.39
CA ALA A 5 2.62 19.33 -5.05
C ALA A 5 3.92 20.07 -4.68
N LYS A 6 4.19 21.25 -5.29
CA LYS A 6 5.34 22.11 -4.94
C LYS A 6 5.18 22.72 -3.55
N ASP A 7 3.96 23.06 -3.17
CA ASP A 7 3.68 23.61 -1.84
C ASP A 7 3.74 22.51 -0.78
N ALA A 8 3.19 21.33 -1.09
CA ALA A 8 3.17 20.17 -0.18
C ALA A 8 4.56 19.67 0.20
N ILE A 9 5.54 19.74 -0.71
CA ILE A 9 6.92 19.29 -0.41
C ILE A 9 7.56 20.11 0.72
N GLN A 10 7.15 21.36 0.93
CA GLN A 10 7.66 22.22 1.98
C GLN A 10 7.20 21.81 3.39
N LEU A 11 6.21 20.92 3.49
CA LEU A 11 5.73 20.38 4.75
C LEU A 11 6.71 19.36 5.38
N PHE A 12 7.72 18.93 4.63
CA PHE A 12 8.64 17.88 5.03
C PHE A 12 10.06 18.38 5.29
N ASN A 13 10.76 17.73 6.21
CA ASN A 13 12.14 18.07 6.60
C ASN A 13 13.16 17.69 5.51
N ILE A 14 13.13 18.38 4.39
CA ILE A 14 14.14 18.26 3.33
C ILE A 14 15.07 19.45 3.32
N GLN A 15 16.34 19.20 2.98
CA GLN A 15 17.34 20.27 2.83
C GLN A 15 17.63 20.50 1.34
N GLY A 16 17.56 21.75 0.93
CA GLY A 16 17.87 22.20 -0.42
C GLY A 16 16.63 22.64 -1.21
N ALA A 17 16.90 23.30 -2.34
CA ALA A 17 15.85 23.74 -3.25
C ALA A 17 15.35 22.56 -4.11
N VAL A 18 14.06 22.56 -4.41
CA VAL A 18 13.46 21.57 -5.32
C VAL A 18 13.81 21.90 -6.76
N ASP A 19 14.55 21.03 -7.44
CA ASP A 19 14.94 21.20 -8.83
C ASP A 19 13.82 20.86 -9.79
N SER A 20 13.09 19.77 -9.51
CA SER A 20 11.98 19.33 -10.35
C SER A 20 10.94 18.50 -9.58
N ILE A 21 9.69 18.61 -10.02
CA ILE A 21 8.60 17.73 -9.64
C ILE A 21 7.89 17.28 -10.91
N ALA A 22 7.63 15.97 -11.05
CA ALA A 22 6.91 15.40 -12.18
C ALA A 22 5.97 14.30 -11.72
N PRO A 23 4.77 14.17 -12.32
CA PRO A 23 3.88 13.04 -12.05
C PRO A 23 4.61 11.71 -12.32
N LEU A 24 4.44 10.73 -11.44
CA LEU A 24 5.04 9.41 -11.56
C LEU A 24 3.94 8.37 -11.81
N GLY A 25 3.46 8.29 -13.04
CA GLY A 25 2.41 7.35 -13.43
C GLY A 25 1.06 7.65 -12.78
N PHE A 26 0.09 6.79 -13.07
CA PHE A 26 -1.25 6.86 -12.47
C PHE A 26 -1.37 5.72 -11.45
N GLY A 27 -1.13 6.02 -10.18
CA GLY A 27 -1.53 5.12 -9.10
C GLY A 27 -3.07 5.00 -9.08
N HIS A 28 -3.60 3.81 -8.84
CA HIS A 28 -5.05 3.60 -8.79
C HIS A 28 -5.71 4.25 -7.57
N ILE A 29 -4.94 4.51 -6.52
CA ILE A 29 -5.46 5.04 -5.25
C ILE A 29 -4.87 6.41 -4.93
N ASN A 30 -3.55 6.56 -5.00
CA ASN A 30 -2.83 7.77 -4.61
C ASN A 30 -2.19 8.45 -5.82
N ASP A 31 -2.16 9.79 -5.83
CA ASP A 31 -1.35 10.52 -6.80
C ASP A 31 0.12 10.49 -6.38
N SER A 32 1.00 10.21 -7.31
CA SER A 32 2.44 10.07 -7.05
C SER A 32 3.25 11.03 -7.90
N TYR A 33 4.29 11.62 -7.30
CA TYR A 33 5.19 12.58 -7.94
C TYR A 33 6.64 12.23 -7.65
N ALA A 34 7.45 12.17 -8.70
CA ALA A 34 8.90 12.13 -8.56
C ALA A 34 9.42 13.55 -8.26
N VAL A 35 10.18 13.69 -7.20
CA VAL A 35 10.77 14.98 -6.77
C VAL A 35 12.28 14.83 -6.77
N ARG A 36 13.00 15.85 -7.27
CA ARG A 36 14.44 15.95 -7.22
C ARG A 36 14.87 17.18 -6.42
N VAL A 37 15.83 16.94 -5.53
CA VAL A 37 16.49 17.98 -4.72
C VAL A 37 18.00 17.72 -4.77
N GLY A 38 18.74 18.45 -5.58
CA GLY A 38 20.14 18.17 -5.87
C GLY A 38 20.35 16.76 -6.44
N LYS A 39 21.16 15.97 -5.77
CA LYS A 39 21.40 14.56 -6.15
C LYS A 39 20.38 13.57 -5.58
N ARG A 40 19.50 14.01 -4.69
CA ARG A 40 18.52 13.14 -4.04
C ARG A 40 17.21 13.10 -4.83
N GLY A 41 16.62 11.92 -4.91
CA GLY A 41 15.27 11.72 -5.41
C GLY A 41 14.33 11.37 -4.28
N TYR A 42 13.08 11.81 -4.41
CA TYR A 42 11.99 11.49 -3.47
C TYR A 42 10.73 11.09 -4.24
N LEU A 43 9.88 10.34 -3.57
CA LEU A 43 8.52 10.05 -3.98
C LEU A 43 7.57 10.79 -3.05
N LEU A 44 6.90 11.83 -3.58
CA LEU A 44 5.83 12.53 -2.89
C LEU A 44 4.50 11.91 -3.30
N GLN A 45 3.66 11.57 -2.33
CA GLN A 45 2.35 10.98 -2.59
C GLN A 45 1.24 11.76 -1.90
N ARG A 46 0.18 12.04 -2.65
CA ARG A 46 -1.09 12.54 -2.11
C ARG A 46 -1.99 11.35 -1.83
N LEU A 47 -2.36 11.15 -0.56
CA LEU A 47 -3.21 10.06 -0.13
C LEU A 47 -4.68 10.33 -0.47
N ASN A 48 -5.36 9.31 -0.93
CA ASN A 48 -6.79 9.36 -1.16
C ASN A 48 -7.56 9.16 0.16
N THR A 49 -8.00 10.26 0.76
CA THR A 49 -8.73 10.26 2.03
C THR A 49 -10.16 9.69 1.92
N ASN A 50 -10.69 9.49 0.72
CA ASN A 50 -11.93 8.74 0.53
C ASN A 50 -11.74 7.23 0.77
N VAL A 51 -10.51 6.74 0.57
CA VAL A 51 -10.11 5.35 0.84
C VAL A 51 -9.58 5.23 2.26
N PHE A 52 -8.62 6.07 2.63
CA PHE A 52 -8.00 6.10 3.96
C PHE A 52 -8.69 7.13 4.84
N ARG A 53 -9.84 6.74 5.40
CA ARG A 53 -10.74 7.65 6.12
C ARG A 53 -10.28 8.03 7.52
N THR A 54 -9.31 7.29 8.06
CA THR A 54 -8.75 7.51 9.40
C THR A 54 -7.23 7.66 9.27
N PRO A 55 -6.75 8.88 8.90
CA PRO A 55 -5.32 9.15 8.70
C PRO A 55 -4.45 8.78 9.90
N GLU A 56 -4.98 8.93 11.11
CA GLU A 56 -4.29 8.64 12.37
C GLU A 56 -3.93 7.15 12.48
N ILE A 57 -4.80 6.26 12.01
CA ILE A 57 -4.51 4.83 11.96
C ILE A 57 -3.39 4.54 10.94
N VAL A 58 -3.45 5.20 9.77
CA VAL A 58 -2.41 5.03 8.73
C VAL A 58 -1.06 5.51 9.24
N GLU A 59 -1.02 6.66 9.92
CA GLU A 59 0.19 7.20 10.54
C GLU A 59 0.72 6.29 11.64
N GLY A 60 -0.14 5.85 12.57
CA GLY A 60 0.24 4.96 13.66
C GLY A 60 0.82 3.64 13.15
N ASN A 61 0.16 3.01 12.17
CA ASN A 61 0.65 1.80 11.53
C ASN A 61 2.01 2.02 10.85
N LEU A 62 2.16 3.10 10.09
CA LEU A 62 3.41 3.42 9.39
C LEU A 62 4.56 3.66 10.37
N SER A 63 4.34 4.50 11.38
CA SER A 63 5.34 4.80 12.41
C SER A 63 5.80 3.54 13.12
N ARG A 64 4.86 2.65 13.46
CA ARG A 64 5.18 1.37 14.12
C ARG A 64 5.99 0.46 13.18
N ILE A 65 5.56 0.28 11.94
CA ILE A 65 6.25 -0.53 10.93
C ILE A 65 7.69 -0.05 10.72
N LEU A 66 7.89 1.26 10.56
CA LEU A 66 9.20 1.85 10.33
C LEU A 66 10.12 1.74 11.56
N SER A 67 9.57 1.84 12.76
CA SER A 67 10.37 1.66 14.00
C SER A 67 10.82 0.21 14.18
N PHE A 68 10.04 -0.75 13.69
CA PHE A 68 10.28 -2.18 13.90
C PHE A 68 11.17 -2.81 12.82
N ALA A 69 10.95 -2.44 11.54
CA ALA A 69 11.68 -3.02 10.40
C ALA A 69 12.06 -1.96 9.34
N PRO A 70 12.84 -0.91 9.70
CA PRO A 70 13.12 0.20 8.79
C PRO A 70 13.83 -0.22 7.49
N ASP A 71 14.61 -1.29 7.55
CA ASP A 71 15.36 -1.78 6.39
C ASP A 71 14.50 -2.43 5.31
N LEU A 72 13.26 -2.77 5.62
CA LEU A 72 12.33 -3.38 4.65
C LEU A 72 11.56 -2.37 3.81
N PHE A 73 11.63 -1.08 4.16
CA PHE A 73 10.83 -0.02 3.52
C PHE A 73 11.72 1.12 3.02
N PRO A 74 11.29 1.86 1.99
CA PRO A 74 11.93 3.12 1.66
C PRO A 74 11.93 4.06 2.88
N MET A 75 13.00 4.84 3.05
CA MET A 75 13.05 5.80 4.15
C MET A 75 11.97 6.88 3.97
N HIS A 76 11.11 7.03 4.96
CA HIS A 76 10.11 8.09 5.00
C HIS A 76 10.67 9.35 5.65
N ILE A 77 10.31 10.50 5.11
CA ILE A 77 10.76 11.81 5.58
C ILE A 77 9.62 12.42 6.40
N PRO A 78 9.84 12.70 7.69
CA PRO A 78 8.82 13.33 8.52
C PRO A 78 8.71 14.82 8.27
N GLY A 79 7.60 15.42 8.69
CA GLY A 79 7.47 16.85 8.87
C GLY A 79 8.15 17.37 10.14
N GLU A 80 7.99 18.66 10.45
CA GLU A 80 8.55 19.29 11.64
C GLU A 80 7.97 18.74 12.95
N ASP A 81 6.74 18.26 12.93
CA ASP A 81 6.05 17.60 14.04
C ASP A 81 6.50 16.13 14.27
N GLY A 82 7.40 15.62 13.42
CA GLY A 82 7.90 14.25 13.45
C GLY A 82 6.97 13.22 12.82
N GLN A 83 5.81 13.62 12.29
CA GLN A 83 4.86 12.74 11.63
C GLN A 83 5.21 12.52 10.16
N TYR A 84 4.96 11.32 9.64
CA TYR A 84 5.23 10.97 8.24
C TYR A 84 4.15 11.43 7.28
N HIS A 85 2.94 11.69 7.78
CA HIS A 85 1.86 12.27 6.99
C HIS A 85 1.66 13.74 7.37
N GLN A 86 1.62 14.61 6.35
CA GLN A 86 1.47 16.05 6.53
C GLN A 86 0.25 16.56 5.77
N SER A 87 -0.49 17.49 6.35
CA SER A 87 -1.70 18.08 5.75
C SER A 87 -1.43 19.50 5.24
N ASP A 88 -1.89 19.81 4.03
CA ASP A 88 -1.96 21.18 3.51
C ASP A 88 -3.33 21.85 3.77
N GLY A 89 -4.17 21.24 4.61
CA GLY A 89 -5.53 21.67 4.91
C GLY A 89 -6.61 21.16 3.94
N GLN A 90 -6.22 20.58 2.80
CA GLN A 90 -7.12 19.98 1.80
C GLN A 90 -6.77 18.53 1.47
N SER A 91 -5.51 18.19 1.55
CA SER A 91 -4.98 16.89 1.17
C SER A 91 -4.01 16.38 2.22
N LEU A 92 -3.86 15.08 2.29
CA LEU A 92 -2.86 14.41 3.11
C LEU A 92 -1.72 13.92 2.23
N TRP A 93 -0.50 14.22 2.64
CA TRP A 93 0.72 13.94 1.88
C TRP A 93 1.67 13.08 2.67
N ARG A 94 2.49 12.29 1.98
CA ARG A 94 3.67 11.63 2.55
C ARG A 94 4.84 11.73 1.59
N LEU A 95 6.04 11.72 2.16
CA LEU A 95 7.29 11.79 1.42
C LEU A 95 8.19 10.62 1.80
N GLN A 96 8.78 9.99 0.80
CA GLN A 96 9.79 8.94 1.02
C GLN A 96 10.95 9.11 0.05
N GLU A 97 12.13 8.61 0.41
CA GLU A 97 13.26 8.57 -0.52
C GLU A 97 12.95 7.68 -1.73
N PHE A 98 13.35 8.14 -2.89
CA PHE A 98 13.31 7.34 -4.10
C PHE A 98 14.45 6.34 -4.09
N VAL A 99 14.14 5.06 -4.07
CA VAL A 99 15.15 3.99 -4.05
C VAL A 99 15.86 3.95 -5.40
N GLN A 100 17.09 4.45 -5.44
CA GLN A 100 17.88 4.57 -6.68
C GLN A 100 18.26 3.20 -7.23
N ASN A 101 18.40 3.09 -8.55
CA ASN A 101 18.77 1.85 -9.24
C ASN A 101 17.87 0.67 -8.91
N SER A 102 16.60 0.95 -8.59
CA SER A 102 15.56 -0.05 -8.39
C SER A 102 14.55 -0.08 -9.53
N TYR A 103 13.81 -1.17 -9.60
CA TYR A 103 12.62 -1.32 -10.45
C TYR A 103 11.58 -2.19 -9.75
N SER A 104 10.31 -2.00 -10.08
CA SER A 104 9.24 -2.94 -9.73
C SER A 104 8.98 -3.88 -10.90
N PRO A 105 8.96 -5.21 -10.70
CA PRO A 105 8.70 -6.16 -11.78
C PRO A 105 7.29 -5.98 -12.38
N THR A 106 7.21 -5.98 -13.69
CA THR A 106 5.95 -5.94 -14.45
C THR A 106 5.65 -7.26 -15.14
N GLU A 107 6.69 -7.93 -15.65
CA GLU A 107 6.64 -9.28 -16.18
C GLU A 107 7.49 -10.17 -15.28
N LEU A 108 6.92 -11.28 -14.81
CA LEU A 108 7.56 -12.09 -13.78
C LEU A 108 8.36 -13.24 -14.39
N VAL A 109 9.66 -13.25 -14.12
CA VAL A 109 10.53 -14.38 -14.40
C VAL A 109 10.83 -15.15 -13.08
N PRO A 110 11.21 -16.45 -13.15
CA PRO A 110 11.42 -17.27 -11.95
C PRO A 110 12.40 -16.68 -10.93
N ALA A 111 13.46 -16.01 -11.40
CA ALA A 111 14.44 -15.35 -10.52
C ALA A 111 13.84 -14.21 -9.72
N GLU A 112 13.00 -13.38 -10.34
CA GLU A 112 12.29 -12.26 -9.67
C GLU A 112 11.24 -12.78 -8.68
N LEU A 113 10.49 -13.83 -9.06
CA LEU A 113 9.53 -14.47 -8.14
C LEU A 113 10.21 -14.95 -6.86
N LYS A 114 11.41 -15.52 -6.96
CA LYS A 114 12.20 -15.94 -5.80
C LYS A 114 12.59 -14.76 -4.90
N GLU A 115 13.00 -13.64 -5.47
CA GLU A 115 13.37 -12.44 -4.72
C GLU A 115 12.17 -11.75 -4.08
N ILE A 116 11.02 -11.70 -4.79
CA ILE A 116 9.75 -11.20 -4.26
C ILE A 116 9.30 -12.06 -3.06
N ALA A 117 9.32 -13.38 -3.21
CA ALA A 117 8.99 -14.31 -2.13
C ALA A 117 9.94 -14.14 -0.92
N ARG A 118 11.24 -13.89 -1.18
CA ARG A 118 12.22 -13.57 -0.14
C ARG A 118 11.87 -12.27 0.60
N GLY A 119 11.47 -11.22 -0.13
CA GLY A 119 11.05 -9.94 0.45
C GLY A 119 9.86 -10.10 1.39
N TYR A 120 8.78 -10.73 0.94
CA TYR A 120 7.62 -11.01 1.77
C TYR A 120 7.92 -11.99 2.92
N GLY A 121 8.83 -12.95 2.71
CA GLY A 121 9.31 -13.82 3.78
C GLY A 121 10.05 -13.05 4.87
N LYS A 122 10.89 -12.07 4.51
CA LYS A 122 11.54 -11.17 5.48
C LYS A 122 10.51 -10.32 6.24
N PHE A 123 9.51 -9.78 5.54
CA PHE A 123 8.41 -9.05 6.18
C PHE A 123 7.71 -9.94 7.22
N THR A 124 7.24 -11.12 6.83
CA THR A 124 6.56 -12.06 7.73
C THR A 124 7.43 -12.44 8.94
N ALA A 125 8.73 -12.65 8.72
CA ALA A 125 9.67 -13.00 9.79
C ALA A 125 9.90 -11.83 10.75
N ALA A 126 10.02 -10.60 10.25
CA ALA A 126 10.21 -9.41 11.07
C ALA A 126 9.03 -9.19 12.01
N PHE A 127 7.79 -9.36 11.54
CA PHE A 127 6.57 -9.11 12.31
C PHE A 127 6.00 -10.36 13.01
N LYS A 128 6.79 -11.45 13.12
CA LYS A 128 6.32 -12.73 13.67
C LYS A 128 5.77 -12.64 15.10
N SER A 129 6.37 -11.81 15.93
CA SER A 129 6.04 -11.68 17.36
C SER A 129 5.59 -10.27 17.72
N GLU A 130 5.12 -9.51 16.73
CA GLU A 130 4.68 -8.14 16.94
C GLU A 130 3.37 -8.10 17.71
N ASP A 131 3.24 -7.14 18.61
CA ASP A 131 2.00 -6.89 19.35
C ASP A 131 0.99 -6.18 18.46
N LEU A 132 -0.12 -6.86 18.19
CA LEU A 132 -1.17 -6.38 17.30
C LEU A 132 -1.96 -5.20 17.86
N SER A 133 -1.89 -4.94 19.15
CA SER A 133 -2.58 -3.81 19.79
C SER A 133 -2.11 -2.44 19.29
N TYR A 134 -0.93 -2.39 18.67
CA TYR A 134 -0.38 -1.18 18.06
C TYR A 134 -0.93 -0.86 16.66
N TYR A 135 -1.71 -1.78 16.08
CA TYR A 135 -2.20 -1.65 14.70
C TYR A 135 -3.70 -1.47 14.63
N GLY A 136 -4.15 -0.64 13.72
CA GLY A 136 -5.55 -0.50 13.38
C GLY A 136 -5.83 -0.85 11.92
N GLU A 137 -7.09 -1.11 11.60
CA GLU A 137 -7.52 -1.34 10.22
C GLU A 137 -7.55 -0.02 9.45
N ALA A 138 -6.58 0.19 8.55
CA ALA A 138 -6.51 1.39 7.70
C ALA A 138 -7.71 1.51 6.76
N ILE A 139 -8.26 0.39 6.31
CA ILE A 139 -9.49 0.29 5.51
C ILE A 139 -10.38 -0.78 6.16
N PRO A 140 -11.39 -0.38 6.95
CA PRO A 140 -12.25 -1.32 7.67
C PRO A 140 -12.90 -2.35 6.74
N LYS A 141 -12.91 -3.61 7.17
CA LYS A 141 -13.50 -4.74 6.45
C LYS A 141 -12.97 -4.95 5.03
N PHE A 142 -11.74 -4.49 4.72
CA PHE A 142 -11.19 -4.60 3.37
C PHE A 142 -11.05 -6.05 2.91
N HIS A 143 -10.65 -6.95 3.79
CA HIS A 143 -10.50 -8.40 3.54
C HIS A 143 -11.59 -9.26 4.20
N ASP A 144 -12.66 -8.67 4.70
CA ASP A 144 -13.83 -9.37 5.21
C ASP A 144 -14.62 -9.98 4.03
N LEU A 145 -14.58 -11.30 3.90
CA LEU A 145 -15.18 -12.00 2.77
C LEU A 145 -16.70 -11.88 2.74
N HIS A 146 -17.38 -11.95 3.89
CA HIS A 146 -18.82 -11.77 3.94
C HIS A 146 -19.24 -10.37 3.54
N HIS A 147 -18.49 -9.35 3.99
CA HIS A 147 -18.72 -7.98 3.57
C HIS A 147 -18.55 -7.81 2.05
N ARG A 148 -17.51 -8.43 1.47
CA ARG A 148 -17.27 -8.37 0.01
C ARG A 148 -18.33 -9.11 -0.79
N LEU A 149 -18.79 -10.28 -0.32
CA LEU A 149 -19.90 -11.01 -0.94
C LEU A 149 -21.19 -10.21 -0.88
N GLY A 150 -21.49 -9.53 0.23
CA GLY A 150 -22.64 -8.64 0.34
C GLY A 150 -22.56 -7.46 -0.64
N GLN A 151 -21.41 -6.83 -0.81
CA GLN A 151 -21.19 -5.78 -1.82
C GLN A 151 -21.37 -6.31 -3.24
N PHE A 152 -20.84 -7.51 -3.52
CA PHE A 152 -20.99 -8.17 -4.81
C PHE A 152 -22.47 -8.44 -5.12
N GLN A 153 -23.23 -9.01 -4.18
CA GLN A 153 -24.66 -9.26 -4.37
C GLN A 153 -25.43 -7.97 -4.62
N SER A 154 -25.17 -6.92 -3.84
CA SER A 154 -25.80 -5.61 -4.04
C SER A 154 -25.51 -5.02 -5.43
N ALA A 155 -24.28 -5.20 -5.92
CA ALA A 155 -23.91 -4.75 -7.27
C ALA A 155 -24.61 -5.53 -8.37
N LEU A 156 -24.83 -6.83 -8.17
CA LEU A 156 -25.61 -7.68 -9.10
C LEU A 156 -27.08 -7.25 -9.14
N ASP A 157 -27.69 -7.06 -7.97
CA ASP A 157 -29.10 -6.69 -7.85
C ASP A 157 -29.39 -5.34 -8.53
N GLN A 158 -28.47 -4.39 -8.39
CA GLN A 158 -28.58 -3.07 -8.99
C GLN A 158 -28.24 -3.06 -10.49
N ASN A 159 -27.26 -3.85 -10.92
CA ASN A 159 -26.75 -3.97 -12.28
C ASN A 159 -26.71 -2.62 -13.06
N VAL A 160 -26.24 -1.56 -12.41
CA VAL A 160 -26.31 -0.15 -12.88
C VAL A 160 -25.76 0.03 -14.30
N ALA A 161 -24.72 -0.71 -14.65
CA ALA A 161 -24.08 -0.63 -15.97
C ALA A 161 -24.60 -1.66 -16.99
N ASN A 162 -25.60 -2.48 -16.62
CA ASN A 162 -26.17 -3.55 -17.44
C ASN A 162 -25.11 -4.51 -18.02
N ARG A 163 -24.07 -4.83 -17.24
CA ARG A 163 -22.94 -5.69 -17.66
C ARG A 163 -22.98 -7.09 -17.07
N ALA A 164 -23.91 -7.40 -16.16
CA ALA A 164 -23.95 -8.70 -15.48
C ALA A 164 -24.03 -9.87 -16.48
N ASP A 165 -24.86 -9.76 -17.53
CA ASP A 165 -25.03 -10.83 -18.53
C ASP A 165 -23.74 -11.15 -19.28
N SER A 166 -22.85 -10.18 -19.45
CA SER A 166 -21.56 -10.37 -20.16
C SER A 166 -20.50 -11.11 -19.33
N VAL A 167 -20.72 -11.28 -18.01
CA VAL A 167 -19.78 -11.90 -17.05
C VAL A 167 -20.44 -12.99 -16.19
N MET A 168 -21.49 -13.63 -16.71
CA MET A 168 -22.25 -14.67 -15.98
C MET A 168 -21.39 -15.84 -15.50
N ARG A 169 -20.34 -16.18 -16.24
CA ARG A 169 -19.41 -17.24 -15.85
C ARG A 169 -18.64 -16.90 -14.57
N GLU A 170 -18.16 -15.67 -14.49
CA GLU A 170 -17.41 -15.13 -13.36
C GLU A 170 -18.34 -14.96 -12.15
N ILE A 171 -19.55 -14.46 -12.37
CA ILE A 171 -20.60 -14.37 -11.33
C ILE A 171 -20.86 -15.74 -10.71
N LYS A 172 -21.11 -16.75 -11.56
CA LYS A 172 -21.34 -18.11 -11.09
C LYS A 172 -20.15 -18.67 -10.31
N ALA A 173 -18.94 -18.44 -10.77
CA ALA A 173 -17.73 -18.88 -10.06
C ALA A 173 -17.64 -18.26 -8.65
N ILE A 174 -17.90 -16.96 -8.50
CA ILE A 174 -17.91 -16.29 -7.19
C ILE A 174 -18.97 -16.92 -6.28
N GLN A 175 -20.18 -17.16 -6.80
CA GLN A 175 -21.27 -17.79 -6.05
C GLN A 175 -20.91 -19.23 -5.62
N ASP A 176 -20.38 -20.02 -6.53
CA ASP A 176 -19.99 -21.42 -6.26
C ASP A 176 -18.88 -21.53 -5.20
N PHE A 177 -18.01 -20.50 -5.07
CA PHE A 177 -16.95 -20.45 -4.07
C PHE A 177 -17.26 -19.61 -2.84
N SER A 178 -18.50 -19.10 -2.67
CA SER A 178 -18.89 -18.27 -1.53
C SER A 178 -18.69 -18.95 -0.16
N TRP A 179 -18.77 -20.31 -0.13
CA TRP A 179 -18.51 -21.13 1.06
C TRP A 179 -17.12 -20.90 1.71
N ILE A 180 -16.16 -20.33 0.94
CA ILE A 180 -14.81 -20.03 1.46
C ILE A 180 -14.91 -19.04 2.65
N ALA A 181 -15.88 -18.12 2.63
CA ALA A 181 -16.09 -17.18 3.74
C ALA A 181 -16.38 -17.91 5.05
N ASP A 182 -17.37 -18.81 5.05
CA ASP A 182 -17.73 -19.61 6.24
C ASP A 182 -16.56 -20.50 6.68
N ARG A 183 -15.83 -21.06 5.71
CA ARG A 183 -14.66 -21.90 6.02
C ARG A 183 -13.55 -21.11 6.65
N PHE A 184 -13.32 -19.87 6.23
CA PHE A 184 -12.34 -18.99 6.82
C PHE A 184 -12.71 -18.64 8.25
N ASP A 185 -13.96 -18.28 8.52
CA ASP A 185 -14.45 -17.97 9.86
C ASP A 185 -14.29 -19.18 10.80
N ALA A 186 -14.65 -20.37 10.32
CA ALA A 186 -14.43 -21.59 11.10
C ALA A 186 -12.95 -21.85 11.44
N LEU A 187 -11.99 -21.46 10.57
CA LEU A 187 -10.57 -21.54 10.88
C LEU A 187 -10.15 -20.51 11.94
N VAL A 188 -10.69 -19.31 11.88
CA VAL A 188 -10.46 -18.26 12.90
C VAL A 188 -10.97 -18.72 14.25
N GLU A 189 -12.18 -19.30 14.34
CA GLU A 189 -12.75 -19.88 15.55
C GLU A 189 -11.92 -21.05 16.11
N GLN A 190 -11.28 -21.84 15.24
CA GLN A 190 -10.35 -22.91 15.60
C GLN A 190 -8.97 -22.40 16.05
N GLY A 191 -8.75 -21.08 16.10
CA GLY A 191 -7.52 -20.49 16.60
C GLY A 191 -6.48 -20.17 15.52
N LEU A 192 -6.92 -19.89 14.28
CA LEU A 192 -6.01 -19.33 13.25
C LEU A 192 -5.36 -18.04 13.80
N PRO A 193 -4.02 -17.99 13.93
CA PRO A 193 -3.38 -16.86 14.57
C PRO A 193 -3.49 -15.60 13.73
N VAL A 194 -3.92 -14.51 14.36
CA VAL A 194 -3.89 -13.17 13.75
C VAL A 194 -2.45 -12.67 13.75
N LYS A 195 -2.03 -12.02 12.66
CA LYS A 195 -0.68 -11.49 12.46
C LYS A 195 -0.71 -10.20 11.66
N VAL A 196 0.39 -9.42 11.74
CA VAL A 196 0.58 -8.28 10.84
C VAL A 196 0.73 -8.82 9.41
N CYS A 197 -0.14 -8.35 8.52
CA CYS A 197 -0.15 -8.71 7.10
C CYS A 197 0.04 -7.46 6.25
N HIS A 198 0.76 -7.62 5.12
CA HIS A 198 0.96 -6.52 4.17
C HIS A 198 -0.34 -6.09 3.46
N ASN A 199 -1.30 -6.99 3.33
CA ASN A 199 -2.64 -6.81 2.73
C ASN A 199 -2.69 -6.44 1.23
N ASP A 200 -1.55 -6.20 0.58
CA ASP A 200 -1.42 -6.00 -0.87
C ASP A 200 -0.08 -6.59 -1.37
N ALA A 201 0.15 -7.88 -1.04
CA ALA A 201 1.37 -8.60 -1.37
C ALA A 201 1.40 -8.95 -2.87
N LYS A 202 1.78 -7.99 -3.70
CA LYS A 202 1.97 -8.16 -5.15
C LYS A 202 3.38 -7.76 -5.57
N ALA A 203 3.82 -8.28 -6.73
CA ALA A 203 5.15 -8.02 -7.27
C ALA A 203 5.47 -6.52 -7.44
N GLY A 204 4.49 -5.74 -7.89
CA GLY A 204 4.65 -4.29 -8.09
C GLY A 204 4.90 -3.49 -6.82
N ASN A 205 4.72 -4.08 -5.63
CA ASN A 205 5.02 -3.46 -4.35
C ASN A 205 6.42 -3.84 -3.82
N CYS A 206 7.19 -4.62 -4.58
CA CYS A 206 8.60 -4.90 -4.28
C CYS A 206 9.52 -4.08 -5.19
N LEU A 207 10.64 -3.65 -4.63
CA LEU A 207 11.72 -3.01 -5.38
C LEU A 207 12.90 -3.98 -5.48
N LEU A 208 13.31 -4.28 -6.71
CA LEU A 208 14.48 -5.09 -7.01
C LEU A 208 15.62 -4.22 -7.54
N SER A 209 16.85 -4.63 -7.32
CA SER A 209 18.05 -3.96 -7.82
C SER A 209 18.19 -4.12 -9.34
N LYS A 210 18.36 -3.04 -10.08
CA LYS A 210 18.67 -3.07 -11.51
C LYS A 210 19.99 -3.75 -11.84
N GLN A 211 20.93 -3.78 -10.87
CA GLN A 211 22.25 -4.36 -11.07
C GLN A 211 22.28 -5.86 -10.78
N SER A 212 21.63 -6.30 -9.69
CA SER A 212 21.75 -7.68 -9.22
C SER A 212 20.44 -8.47 -9.31
N GLY A 213 19.31 -7.82 -9.56
CA GLY A 213 17.98 -8.44 -9.49
C GLY A 213 17.51 -8.78 -8.08
N GLN A 214 18.32 -8.51 -7.05
CA GLN A 214 17.98 -8.87 -5.67
C GLN A 214 16.94 -7.92 -5.08
N PHE A 215 16.17 -8.45 -4.12
CA PHE A 215 15.22 -7.67 -3.34
C PHE A 215 15.92 -6.57 -2.53
N LEU A 216 15.38 -5.35 -2.62
CA LEU A 216 15.84 -4.16 -1.89
C LEU A 216 14.86 -3.72 -0.81
N LYS A 217 13.60 -3.52 -1.20
CA LYS A 217 12.52 -3.00 -0.34
C LYS A 217 11.19 -3.64 -0.69
#